data_29bed3f769c1b1048314cae1e6819e3b
#
_entry.id   29bed3f769c1b1048314cae1e6819e3b
#
_cell.length_a   1.000
_cell.length_b   1.000
_cell.length_c   1.000
_cell.angle_alpha   90.00
_cell.angle_beta   90.00
_cell.angle_gamma   90.00
#
_symmetry.space_group_name_H-M   'P 1'
#
loop_
_entity.id
_entity.type
_entity.pdbx_description
1 polymer ?
#
loop_
_entity_poly.entity_id
_entity_poly.type
_entity_poly.pdbx_seq_one_letter_code
_entity_poly.pdbx_strand_id
1 'polypeptide(L)'
;MDEQAALHRSYWLETAPAGEPGPPPADGLTVDVAVVGGGIAGLSTAWELARDGHRVAVLEAGRLAAGVTGYTTAKLTAQHTLIYDKLRRTRDAEAARLYARSQYEAVRHAGEIAAELGIECEWEESTAYTFTRQAGRVDELRAEAEAAREAGLPAEFTTDTDLPFPVAGAVKVTDQAQFHPVKYLRALAEDIRRRGGTLHENTRVTGLTEGEPCVLTTEAGAEVKAGAVVVATHYPVFDRALLFTRLSPRRELVIAAPIEAEAAPHGMYITPDENTRSVRTAPYTDGKRLLVITGEHFTPGAGEDVEERFGRLVEWAGRHFGDLRLSHRWATQDNDSTDTVPLVGPLHQGSRHA
;
A
#
# COMPACT_ATOMS: atom_id res chain seq x y z
N MET A 1 -17.00 -25.80 1.92
CA MET A 1 -16.81 -24.37 1.71
C MET A 1 -17.24 -24.07 0.29
N ASP A 2 -18.10 -23.12 0.11
CA ASP A 2 -18.62 -22.75 -1.20
C ASP A 2 -17.45 -22.24 -2.05
N GLU A 3 -17.23 -22.80 -3.23
CA GLU A 3 -16.12 -22.47 -4.13
C GLU A 3 -16.14 -20.99 -4.53
N GLN A 4 -17.31 -20.37 -4.56
CA GLN A 4 -17.49 -18.94 -4.76
C GLN A 4 -17.05 -18.09 -3.54
N ALA A 5 -17.25 -18.56 -2.32
CA ALA A 5 -16.83 -17.81 -1.11
C ALA A 5 -15.30 -17.79 -0.93
N ALA A 6 -14.59 -18.80 -1.41
CA ALA A 6 -13.13 -18.87 -1.41
C ALA A 6 -12.50 -17.84 -2.36
N LEU A 7 -13.17 -17.53 -3.48
CA LEU A 7 -12.71 -16.55 -4.46
C LEU A 7 -12.69 -15.11 -3.95
N HIS A 8 -13.47 -14.75 -2.92
CA HIS A 8 -13.59 -13.36 -2.41
C HIS A 8 -12.58 -12.99 -1.32
N ARG A 9 -11.47 -13.73 -1.21
CA ARG A 9 -10.42 -13.45 -0.23
C ARG A 9 -9.18 -12.91 -0.90
N SER A 10 -8.46 -12.04 -0.18
CA SER A 10 -7.11 -11.64 -0.57
C SER A 10 -6.15 -12.81 -0.37
N TYR A 11 -5.30 -13.06 -1.37
CA TYR A 11 -4.21 -14.03 -1.30
C TYR A 11 -3.32 -13.80 -0.07
N TRP A 12 -3.03 -12.55 0.26
CA TRP A 12 -2.16 -12.20 1.38
C TRP A 12 -2.73 -12.58 2.75
N LEU A 13 -4.03 -12.42 2.92
CA LEU A 13 -4.72 -12.78 4.18
C LEU A 13 -4.92 -14.30 4.31
N GLU A 14 -5.10 -14.99 3.19
CA GLU A 14 -5.25 -16.44 3.18
C GLU A 14 -3.93 -17.14 3.47
N THR A 15 -2.84 -16.73 2.84
CA THR A 15 -1.52 -17.37 2.96
C THR A 15 -0.73 -16.95 4.19
N ALA A 16 -1.20 -15.91 4.89
CA ALA A 16 -0.71 -15.54 6.21
C ALA A 16 -1.90 -15.34 7.17
N PRO A 17 -2.51 -16.40 7.68
CA PRO A 17 -3.65 -16.31 8.57
C PRO A 17 -3.29 -15.63 9.89
N ALA A 18 -4.20 -14.80 10.42
CA ALA A 18 -4.00 -14.11 11.67
C ALA A 18 -3.91 -15.11 12.83
N GLY A 19 -3.00 -14.84 13.77
CA GLY A 19 -2.94 -15.52 15.06
C GLY A 19 -4.03 -15.06 16.04
N GLU A 20 -3.88 -15.37 17.31
CA GLU A 20 -4.77 -14.85 18.36
C GLU A 20 -4.67 -13.31 18.43
N PRO A 21 -5.79 -12.60 18.63
CA PRO A 21 -5.77 -11.15 18.74
C PRO A 21 -5.00 -10.69 19.98
N GLY A 22 -4.32 -9.56 19.87
CA GLY A 22 -3.74 -8.90 21.02
C GLY A 22 -4.82 -8.49 22.05
N PRO A 23 -4.49 -8.45 23.35
CA PRO A 23 -5.45 -8.09 24.40
C PRO A 23 -5.89 -6.62 24.26
N PRO A 24 -7.08 -6.25 24.79
CA PRO A 24 -7.47 -4.85 24.89
C PRO A 24 -6.48 -4.08 25.78
N PRO A 25 -6.34 -2.77 25.60
CA PRO A 25 -5.49 -1.97 26.47
C PRO A 25 -6.04 -1.95 27.89
N ALA A 26 -5.15 -1.94 28.86
CA ALA A 26 -5.54 -1.64 30.23
C ALA A 26 -6.04 -0.20 30.33
N ASP A 27 -7.08 0.04 31.13
CA ASP A 27 -7.53 1.40 31.39
C ASP A 27 -6.44 2.23 32.05
N GLY A 28 -6.23 3.45 31.57
CA GLY A 28 -5.17 4.33 32.01
C GLY A 28 -3.77 3.97 31.50
N LEU A 29 -3.64 3.07 30.52
CA LEU A 29 -2.36 2.77 29.87
C LEU A 29 -1.66 4.07 29.48
N THR A 30 -0.37 4.18 29.85
CA THR A 30 0.44 5.37 29.55
C THR A 30 1.67 5.00 28.73
N VAL A 31 1.82 5.65 27.57
CA VAL A 31 2.92 5.42 26.62
C VAL A 31 3.53 6.73 26.14
N ASP A 32 4.68 6.67 25.50
CA ASP A 32 5.28 7.86 24.90
C ASP A 32 4.56 8.21 23.60
N VAL A 33 4.23 7.21 22.79
CA VAL A 33 3.49 7.39 21.53
C VAL A 33 2.39 6.34 21.38
N ALA A 34 1.17 6.78 21.09
CA ALA A 34 0.09 5.92 20.66
C ALA A 34 -0.10 6.01 19.14
N VAL A 35 -0.19 4.86 18.49
CA VAL A 35 -0.42 4.76 17.04
C VAL A 35 -1.81 4.19 16.82
N VAL A 36 -2.67 4.94 16.13
CA VAL A 36 -4.03 4.53 15.78
C VAL A 36 -4.05 3.98 14.36
N GLY A 37 -4.27 2.68 14.24
CA GLY A 37 -4.25 1.93 12.99
C GLY A 37 -3.05 0.99 12.89
N GLY A 38 -3.34 -0.29 12.66
CA GLY A 38 -2.38 -1.41 12.55
C GLY A 38 -2.09 -1.82 11.10
N GLY A 39 -2.18 -0.90 10.14
CA GLY A 39 -1.79 -1.08 8.76
C GLY A 39 -0.30 -0.81 8.51
N ILE A 40 0.11 -0.72 7.23
CA ILE A 40 1.52 -0.53 6.87
C ILE A 40 2.11 0.74 7.47
N ALA A 41 1.41 1.87 7.38
CA ALA A 41 1.91 3.14 7.92
C ALA A 41 2.05 3.09 9.46
N GLY A 42 1.02 2.57 10.15
CA GLY A 42 1.03 2.51 11.62
C GLY A 42 2.07 1.55 12.16
N LEU A 43 2.16 0.33 11.63
CA LEU A 43 3.14 -0.66 12.13
C LEU A 43 4.58 -0.27 11.78
N SER A 44 4.84 0.32 10.60
CA SER A 44 6.18 0.81 10.27
C SER A 44 6.59 1.97 11.19
N THR A 45 5.69 2.92 11.44
CA THR A 45 5.97 4.02 12.38
C THR A 45 6.18 3.49 13.81
N ALA A 46 5.33 2.58 14.27
CA ALA A 46 5.45 1.99 15.60
C ALA A 46 6.77 1.23 15.78
N TRP A 47 7.22 0.52 14.72
CA TRP A 47 8.47 -0.21 14.74
C TRP A 47 9.68 0.72 14.85
N GLU A 48 9.72 1.80 14.05
CA GLU A 48 10.79 2.80 14.12
C GLU A 48 10.88 3.44 15.52
N LEU A 49 9.74 3.84 16.06
CA LEU A 49 9.68 4.44 17.41
C LEU A 49 10.10 3.44 18.50
N ALA A 50 9.67 2.18 18.40
CA ALA A 50 10.08 1.14 19.36
C ALA A 50 11.59 0.82 19.24
N ARG A 51 12.15 0.84 18.02
CA ARG A 51 13.58 0.69 17.78
C ARG A 51 14.39 1.82 18.41
N ASP A 52 13.86 3.03 18.39
CA ASP A 52 14.47 4.20 19.02
C ASP A 52 14.24 4.26 20.56
N GLY A 53 13.59 3.25 21.15
CA GLY A 53 13.42 3.11 22.60
C GLY A 53 12.18 3.78 23.17
N HIS A 54 11.25 4.27 22.35
CA HIS A 54 9.98 4.80 22.82
C HIS A 54 9.02 3.68 23.27
N ARG A 55 8.26 3.93 24.32
CA ARG A 55 7.13 3.07 24.71
C ARG A 55 5.97 3.34 23.78
N VAL A 56 5.61 2.35 22.96
CA VAL A 56 4.61 2.48 21.90
C VAL A 56 3.41 1.58 22.16
N ALA A 57 2.20 2.09 21.93
CA ALA A 57 0.98 1.29 21.86
C ALA A 57 0.33 1.46 20.48
N VAL A 58 0.04 0.34 19.80
CA VAL A 58 -0.75 0.35 18.56
C VAL A 58 -2.18 -0.06 18.90
N LEU A 59 -3.14 0.76 18.48
CA LEU A 59 -4.58 0.55 18.68
C LEU A 59 -5.22 0.31 17.32
N GLU A 60 -5.62 -0.93 17.05
CA GLU A 60 -6.21 -1.34 15.77
C GLU A 60 -7.69 -1.73 15.96
N ALA A 61 -8.58 -1.13 15.15
CA ALA A 61 -10.01 -1.34 15.24
C ALA A 61 -10.45 -2.79 14.90
N GLY A 62 -9.69 -3.47 14.06
CA GLY A 62 -9.92 -4.87 13.67
C GLY A 62 -8.70 -5.73 13.97
N ARG A 63 -8.12 -6.31 12.89
CA ARG A 63 -6.92 -7.16 12.95
C ARG A 63 -5.75 -6.44 12.28
N LEU A 64 -4.54 -6.64 12.83
CA LEU A 64 -3.31 -6.09 12.24
C LEU A 64 -3.15 -6.53 10.78
N ALA A 65 -2.79 -5.58 9.93
CA ALA A 65 -2.59 -5.75 8.48
C ALA A 65 -3.81 -6.25 7.70
N ALA A 66 -5.00 -6.35 8.30
CA ALA A 66 -6.21 -6.87 7.66
C ALA A 66 -7.09 -5.81 6.99
N GLY A 67 -6.76 -4.53 7.16
CA GLY A 67 -7.39 -3.42 6.42
C GLY A 67 -6.88 -3.35 4.97
N VAL A 68 -6.84 -2.16 4.40
CA VAL A 68 -6.37 -1.92 3.00
C VAL A 68 -5.03 -2.59 2.69
N THR A 69 -4.13 -2.65 3.67
CA THR A 69 -2.84 -3.34 3.54
C THR A 69 -2.98 -4.82 3.18
N GLY A 70 -3.95 -5.51 3.76
CA GLY A 70 -4.23 -6.92 3.43
C GLY A 70 -4.87 -7.13 2.06
N TYR A 71 -5.27 -6.07 1.37
CA TYR A 71 -5.90 -6.08 0.05
C TYR A 71 -5.08 -5.35 -1.02
N THR A 72 -3.88 -4.87 -0.69
CA THR A 72 -2.98 -4.20 -1.64
C THR A 72 -2.48 -5.15 -2.72
N THR A 73 -2.00 -4.61 -3.84
CA THR A 73 -1.23 -5.39 -4.82
C THR A 73 0.24 -5.56 -4.45
N ALA A 74 0.67 -4.93 -3.37
CA ALA A 74 1.99 -5.09 -2.75
C ALA A 74 3.18 -4.83 -3.67
N LYS A 75 3.07 -3.84 -4.55
CA LYS A 75 4.21 -3.24 -5.24
C LYS A 75 4.82 -2.19 -4.32
N LEU A 76 6.12 -2.22 -4.14
CA LEU A 76 6.87 -1.24 -3.40
C LEU A 76 7.78 -0.50 -4.37
N THR A 77 7.40 0.71 -4.74
CA THR A 77 8.06 1.46 -5.82
C THR A 77 8.04 2.95 -5.56
N ALA A 78 9.09 3.64 -6.02
CA ALA A 78 9.15 5.09 -6.11
C ALA A 78 8.43 5.64 -7.36
N GLN A 79 8.03 4.79 -8.30
CA GLN A 79 7.32 5.19 -9.53
C GLN A 79 5.80 5.13 -9.32
N HIS A 80 5.15 6.28 -9.23
CA HIS A 80 3.70 6.41 -9.07
C HIS A 80 3.08 7.03 -10.31
N THR A 81 2.96 6.23 -11.38
CA THR A 81 2.47 6.64 -12.70
C THR A 81 3.23 7.87 -13.27
N LEU A 82 2.58 9.01 -13.49
CA LEU A 82 3.17 10.22 -14.09
C LEU A 82 3.33 11.35 -13.06
N ILE A 83 3.94 11.05 -11.90
CA ILE A 83 4.02 11.98 -10.76
C ILE A 83 5.15 13.01 -10.89
N TYR A 84 6.31 12.64 -11.45
CA TYR A 84 7.50 13.49 -11.43
C TYR A 84 7.40 14.69 -12.35
N ASP A 85 6.91 14.49 -13.58
CA ASP A 85 6.66 15.58 -14.51
C ASP A 85 5.53 16.49 -13.99
N LYS A 86 4.50 15.92 -13.33
CA LYS A 86 3.45 16.69 -12.67
C LYS A 86 4.03 17.55 -11.54
N LEU A 87 4.83 16.98 -10.63
CA LEU A 87 5.43 17.72 -9.52
C LEU A 87 6.35 18.84 -10.02
N ARG A 88 7.22 18.54 -11.01
CA ARG A 88 8.10 19.51 -11.62
C ARG A 88 7.35 20.71 -12.19
N ARG A 89 6.19 20.48 -12.83
CA ARG A 89 5.37 21.55 -13.45
C ARG A 89 4.48 22.30 -12.47
N THR A 90 3.92 21.62 -11.47
CA THR A 90 2.93 22.21 -10.56
C THR A 90 3.55 22.79 -9.27
N ARG A 91 4.73 22.36 -8.93
CA ARG A 91 5.52 22.81 -7.79
C ARG A 91 6.86 23.35 -8.30
N ASP A 92 7.90 22.54 -8.29
CA ASP A 92 9.25 22.82 -8.82
C ASP A 92 10.08 21.52 -8.88
N ALA A 93 11.31 21.63 -9.38
CA ALA A 93 12.23 20.51 -9.47
C ALA A 93 12.71 20.01 -8.09
N GLU A 94 12.73 20.87 -7.07
CA GLU A 94 13.12 20.48 -5.71
C GLU A 94 12.06 19.59 -5.06
N ALA A 95 10.78 19.91 -5.21
CA ALA A 95 9.68 19.08 -4.75
C ALA A 95 9.72 17.69 -5.39
N ALA A 96 10.00 17.61 -6.70
CA ALA A 96 10.16 16.33 -7.39
C ALA A 96 11.35 15.52 -6.82
N ARG A 97 12.50 16.17 -6.55
CA ARG A 97 13.67 15.50 -5.95
C ARG A 97 13.41 15.00 -4.54
N LEU A 98 12.79 15.82 -3.69
CA LEU A 98 12.44 15.44 -2.32
C LEU A 98 11.48 14.24 -2.31
N TYR A 99 10.48 14.26 -3.19
CA TYR A 99 9.54 13.16 -3.34
C TYR A 99 10.27 11.89 -3.80
N ALA A 100 11.07 11.97 -4.86
CA ALA A 100 11.83 10.84 -5.38
C ALA A 100 12.74 10.23 -4.31
N ARG A 101 13.50 11.07 -3.60
CA ARG A 101 14.39 10.62 -2.53
C ARG A 101 13.62 9.91 -1.43
N SER A 102 12.52 10.50 -0.92
CA SER A 102 11.75 9.92 0.17
C SER A 102 11.15 8.55 -0.21
N GLN A 103 10.66 8.42 -1.45
CA GLN A 103 10.07 7.16 -1.92
C GLN A 103 11.15 6.10 -2.17
N TYR A 104 12.26 6.48 -2.79
CA TYR A 104 13.34 5.55 -3.09
C TYR A 104 14.07 5.06 -1.83
N GLU A 105 14.32 5.97 -0.87
CA GLU A 105 14.86 5.60 0.44
C GLU A 105 13.90 4.66 1.19
N ALA A 106 12.57 4.87 1.10
CA ALA A 106 11.59 3.99 1.74
C ALA A 106 11.60 2.57 1.16
N VAL A 107 11.78 2.41 -0.17
CA VAL A 107 11.92 1.09 -0.80
C VAL A 107 13.14 0.36 -0.24
N ARG A 108 14.30 1.03 -0.22
CA ARG A 108 15.54 0.46 0.30
C ARG A 108 15.45 0.12 1.78
N HIS A 109 14.93 1.05 2.58
CA HIS A 109 14.80 0.88 4.02
C HIS A 109 13.90 -0.30 4.39
N ALA A 110 12.79 -0.51 3.68
CA ALA A 110 11.95 -1.68 3.88
C ALA A 110 12.69 -3.00 3.60
N GLY A 111 13.55 -3.04 2.58
CA GLY A 111 14.43 -4.18 2.29
C GLY A 111 15.50 -4.40 3.37
N GLU A 112 16.12 -3.32 3.86
CA GLU A 112 17.09 -3.37 4.95
C GLU A 112 16.46 -3.93 6.23
N ILE A 113 15.23 -3.51 6.58
CA ILE A 113 14.47 -4.06 7.71
C ILE A 113 14.18 -5.55 7.50
N ALA A 114 13.72 -5.93 6.29
CA ALA A 114 13.45 -7.33 5.99
C ALA A 114 14.69 -8.20 6.18
N ALA A 115 15.85 -7.74 5.73
CA ALA A 115 17.13 -8.43 5.91
C ALA A 115 17.60 -8.43 7.36
N GLU A 116 17.54 -7.28 8.07
CA GLU A 116 17.95 -7.16 9.47
C GLU A 116 17.18 -8.11 10.38
N LEU A 117 15.87 -8.21 10.18
CA LEU A 117 15.00 -9.07 11.00
C LEU A 117 14.86 -10.50 10.46
N GLY A 118 15.48 -10.83 9.32
CA GLY A 118 15.35 -12.14 8.67
C GLY A 118 13.90 -12.48 8.30
N ILE A 119 13.15 -11.51 7.76
CA ILE A 119 11.74 -11.69 7.46
C ILE A 119 11.54 -12.50 6.19
N GLU A 120 10.92 -13.66 6.30
CA GLU A 120 10.51 -14.49 5.15
C GLU A 120 9.20 -13.96 4.54
N CYS A 121 9.28 -12.80 3.88
CA CYS A 121 8.14 -12.12 3.27
C CYS A 121 8.13 -12.18 1.73
N GLU A 122 8.78 -13.16 1.14
CA GLU A 122 8.82 -13.31 -0.33
C GLU A 122 9.34 -12.01 -0.99
N TRP A 123 10.36 -11.42 -0.41
CA TRP A 123 10.99 -10.22 -0.93
C TRP A 123 11.67 -10.50 -2.27
N GLU A 124 11.27 -9.75 -3.29
CA GLU A 124 11.87 -9.81 -4.62
C GLU A 124 12.25 -8.41 -5.08
N GLU A 125 13.53 -8.21 -5.42
CA GLU A 125 13.94 -7.04 -6.19
C GLU A 125 13.26 -7.08 -7.55
N SER A 126 12.77 -5.94 -8.01
CA SER A 126 11.97 -5.87 -9.21
C SER A 126 12.15 -4.55 -9.93
N THR A 127 11.72 -4.49 -11.17
CA THR A 127 11.65 -3.26 -11.97
C THR A 127 10.21 -2.79 -12.07
N ALA A 128 9.97 -1.50 -11.87
CA ALA A 128 8.65 -0.89 -12.06
C ALA A 128 8.53 -0.26 -13.45
N TYR A 129 7.38 -0.46 -14.07
CA TYR A 129 7.05 0.09 -15.38
C TYR A 129 5.73 0.85 -15.34
N THR A 130 5.76 2.11 -15.75
CA THR A 130 4.54 2.82 -16.14
C THR A 130 4.44 2.78 -17.65
N PHE A 131 3.48 2.04 -18.22
CA PHE A 131 3.43 1.77 -19.65
C PHE A 131 2.13 2.24 -20.31
N THR A 132 2.18 2.48 -21.62
CA THR A 132 0.99 2.73 -22.42
C THR A 132 1.00 1.93 -23.72
N ARG A 133 -0.17 1.60 -24.21
CA ARG A 133 -0.39 1.03 -25.56
C ARG A 133 -0.82 2.10 -26.58
N GLN A 134 -1.06 3.31 -26.12
CA GLN A 134 -1.55 4.43 -26.91
C GLN A 134 -0.37 5.24 -27.47
N ALA A 135 -0.16 5.23 -28.78
CA ALA A 135 0.94 5.98 -29.41
C ALA A 135 0.88 7.49 -29.12
N GLY A 136 -0.31 8.05 -28.94
CA GLY A 136 -0.50 9.47 -28.62
C GLY A 136 -0.05 9.88 -27.23
N ARG A 137 0.28 8.91 -26.33
CA ARG A 137 0.75 9.17 -24.96
C ARG A 137 2.25 8.96 -24.76
N VAL A 138 2.97 8.60 -25.81
CA VAL A 138 4.41 8.30 -25.72
C VAL A 138 5.21 9.50 -25.23
N ASP A 139 4.88 10.70 -25.67
CA ASP A 139 5.61 11.90 -25.27
C ASP A 139 5.41 12.24 -23.79
N GLU A 140 4.25 11.92 -23.20
CA GLU A 140 4.02 12.05 -21.76
C GLU A 140 4.94 11.12 -20.95
N LEU A 141 5.14 9.88 -21.43
CA LEU A 141 6.02 8.93 -20.78
C LEU A 141 7.50 9.31 -20.92
N ARG A 142 7.88 9.90 -22.06
CA ARG A 142 9.25 10.43 -22.24
C ARG A 142 9.53 11.58 -21.27
N ALA A 143 8.57 12.51 -21.15
CA ALA A 143 8.69 13.63 -20.21
C ALA A 143 8.76 13.16 -18.77
N GLU A 144 7.98 12.14 -18.40
CA GLU A 144 8.01 11.54 -17.07
C GLU A 144 9.34 10.83 -16.79
N ALA A 145 9.86 10.03 -17.74
CA ALA A 145 11.15 9.36 -17.59
C ALA A 145 12.29 10.36 -17.38
N GLU A 146 12.27 11.47 -18.11
CA GLU A 146 13.24 12.54 -17.94
C GLU A 146 13.11 13.21 -16.57
N ALA A 147 11.88 13.58 -16.17
CA ALA A 147 11.61 14.21 -14.87
C ALA A 147 11.99 13.29 -13.69
N ALA A 148 11.69 11.98 -13.77
CA ALA A 148 12.07 11.00 -12.75
C ALA A 148 13.60 10.85 -12.65
N ARG A 149 14.29 10.83 -13.79
CA ARG A 149 15.76 10.78 -13.83
C ARG A 149 16.39 12.06 -13.25
N GLU A 150 15.88 13.23 -13.62
CA GLU A 150 16.33 14.52 -13.05
C GLU A 150 16.07 14.62 -11.53
N ALA A 151 15.01 13.95 -11.06
CA ALA A 151 14.69 13.84 -9.64
C ALA A 151 15.62 12.84 -8.90
N GLY A 152 16.46 12.08 -9.60
CA GLY A 152 17.47 11.17 -9.03
C GLY A 152 17.07 9.69 -9.02
N LEU A 153 16.00 9.29 -9.71
CA LEU A 153 15.67 7.88 -9.86
C LEU A 153 16.46 7.22 -11.01
N PRO A 154 16.74 5.91 -10.92
CA PRO A 154 17.28 5.13 -12.04
C PRO A 154 16.20 4.87 -13.10
N ALA A 155 15.76 5.95 -13.75
CA ALA A 155 14.61 5.97 -14.66
C ALA A 155 15.05 6.12 -16.13
N GLU A 156 14.41 5.38 -17.02
CA GLU A 156 14.59 5.49 -18.46
C GLU A 156 13.29 5.27 -19.22
N PHE A 157 13.20 5.80 -20.44
CA PHE A 157 12.14 5.45 -21.38
C PHE A 157 12.53 4.20 -22.15
N THR A 158 11.59 3.26 -22.31
CA THR A 158 11.79 2.04 -23.10
C THR A 158 10.52 1.63 -23.85
N THR A 159 10.66 0.78 -24.86
CA THR A 159 9.57 0.03 -25.48
C THR A 159 9.69 -1.47 -25.23
N ASP A 160 10.76 -1.87 -24.53
CA ASP A 160 11.05 -3.25 -24.19
C ASP A 160 10.50 -3.59 -22.81
N THR A 161 9.63 -4.59 -22.75
CA THR A 161 8.97 -5.08 -21.54
C THR A 161 8.72 -6.58 -21.65
N ASP A 162 8.62 -7.27 -20.51
CA ASP A 162 8.28 -8.71 -20.47
C ASP A 162 6.76 -8.98 -20.55
N LEU A 163 5.96 -7.95 -20.84
CA LEU A 163 4.53 -8.16 -21.06
C LEU A 163 4.29 -8.99 -22.33
N PRO A 164 3.34 -9.94 -22.34
CA PRO A 164 3.07 -10.80 -23.50
C PRO A 164 2.34 -10.07 -24.65
N PHE A 165 2.37 -8.75 -24.65
CA PHE A 165 1.77 -7.90 -25.68
C PHE A 165 2.62 -6.63 -25.87
N PRO A 166 2.59 -6.04 -27.08
CA PRO A 166 3.39 -4.86 -27.38
C PRO A 166 2.88 -3.63 -26.61
N VAL A 167 3.82 -2.79 -26.17
CA VAL A 167 3.57 -1.47 -25.61
C VAL A 167 4.05 -0.39 -26.56
N ALA A 168 3.42 0.79 -26.55
CA ALA A 168 3.88 1.94 -27.32
C ALA A 168 5.07 2.63 -26.65
N GLY A 169 5.15 2.54 -25.31
CA GLY A 169 6.24 3.06 -24.51
C GLY A 169 6.03 2.80 -23.02
N ALA A 170 7.12 2.86 -22.27
CA ALA A 170 7.12 2.72 -20.83
C ALA A 170 8.19 3.60 -20.18
N VAL A 171 7.91 4.07 -18.98
CA VAL A 171 8.91 4.54 -18.00
C VAL A 171 9.33 3.33 -17.19
N LYS A 172 10.60 3.01 -17.21
CA LYS A 172 11.23 1.92 -16.46
C LYS A 172 12.04 2.49 -15.32
N VAL A 173 11.85 1.98 -14.11
CA VAL A 173 12.62 2.33 -12.92
C VAL A 173 13.12 1.05 -12.26
N THR A 174 14.45 0.89 -12.19
CA THR A 174 15.10 -0.26 -11.54
C THR A 174 15.17 -0.10 -10.02
N ASP A 175 15.68 -1.12 -9.33
CA ASP A 175 15.92 -1.12 -7.88
C ASP A 175 14.65 -0.86 -7.06
N GLN A 176 13.56 -1.43 -7.49
CA GLN A 176 12.28 -1.46 -6.82
C GLN A 176 12.05 -2.83 -6.18
N ALA A 177 10.93 -3.04 -5.50
CA ALA A 177 10.66 -4.31 -4.85
C ALA A 177 9.18 -4.69 -4.87
N GLN A 178 8.94 -5.97 -4.66
CA GLN A 178 7.63 -6.53 -4.35
C GLN A 178 7.78 -7.57 -3.24
N PHE A 179 6.73 -7.78 -2.46
CA PHE A 179 6.81 -8.61 -1.27
C PHE A 179 5.43 -9.09 -0.82
N HIS A 180 5.38 -9.94 0.20
CA HIS A 180 4.17 -10.35 0.88
C HIS A 180 3.88 -9.42 2.07
N PRO A 181 2.95 -8.46 1.98
CA PRO A 181 2.82 -7.36 2.93
C PRO A 181 2.38 -7.82 4.31
N VAL A 182 1.52 -8.83 4.40
CA VAL A 182 1.01 -9.33 5.68
C VAL A 182 2.10 -10.08 6.45
N LYS A 183 2.94 -10.88 5.78
CA LYS A 183 4.09 -11.54 6.43
C LYS A 183 5.09 -10.51 6.96
N TYR A 184 5.41 -9.50 6.15
CA TYR A 184 6.31 -8.41 6.54
C TYR A 184 5.80 -7.69 7.79
N LEU A 185 4.56 -7.22 7.79
CA LEU A 185 4.00 -6.47 8.91
C LEU A 185 3.82 -7.29 10.19
N ARG A 186 3.57 -8.58 10.08
CA ARG A 186 3.53 -9.45 11.25
C ARG A 186 4.88 -9.60 11.92
N ALA A 187 5.94 -9.70 11.12
CA ALA A 187 7.28 -9.72 11.68
C ALA A 187 7.62 -8.40 12.38
N LEU A 188 7.23 -7.24 11.82
CA LEU A 188 7.34 -5.97 12.52
C LEU A 188 6.55 -5.96 13.83
N ALA A 189 5.32 -6.46 13.82
CA ALA A 189 4.47 -6.55 15.00
C ALA A 189 5.12 -7.40 16.11
N GLU A 190 5.73 -8.53 15.76
CA GLU A 190 6.46 -9.37 16.71
C GLU A 190 7.71 -8.66 17.26
N ASP A 191 8.44 -7.92 16.41
CA ASP A 191 9.62 -7.19 16.88
C ASP A 191 9.24 -5.99 17.77
N ILE A 192 8.13 -5.29 17.47
CA ILE A 192 7.56 -4.27 18.36
C ILE A 192 7.29 -4.85 19.74
N ARG A 193 6.68 -6.04 19.84
CA ARG A 193 6.44 -6.72 21.13
C ARG A 193 7.73 -7.08 21.84
N ARG A 194 8.73 -7.59 21.12
CA ARG A 194 10.06 -7.91 21.70
C ARG A 194 10.76 -6.69 22.26
N ARG A 195 10.51 -5.50 21.71
CA ARG A 195 11.04 -4.21 22.18
C ARG A 195 10.19 -3.59 23.31
N GLY A 196 9.14 -4.27 23.77
CA GLY A 196 8.28 -3.81 24.86
C GLY A 196 7.09 -2.94 24.42
N GLY A 197 6.86 -2.77 23.12
CA GLY A 197 5.65 -2.14 22.59
C GLY A 197 4.43 -3.04 22.74
N THR A 198 3.24 -2.46 22.79
CA THR A 198 1.98 -3.17 22.95
C THR A 198 1.10 -3.02 21.71
N LEU A 199 0.41 -4.10 21.35
CA LEU A 199 -0.46 -4.15 20.17
C LEU A 199 -1.84 -4.61 20.62
N HIS A 200 -2.84 -3.78 20.38
CA HIS A 200 -4.22 -3.97 20.83
C HIS A 200 -5.14 -4.06 19.60
N GLU A 201 -5.58 -5.26 19.29
CA GLU A 201 -6.52 -5.53 18.21
C GLU A 201 -7.97 -5.45 18.71
N ASN A 202 -8.93 -5.35 17.79
CA ASN A 202 -10.35 -5.13 18.11
C ASN A 202 -10.55 -3.93 19.07
N THR A 203 -9.70 -2.93 18.94
CA THR A 203 -9.64 -1.74 19.78
C THR A 203 -9.86 -0.49 18.95
N ARG A 204 -11.13 -0.19 18.74
CA ARG A 204 -11.53 1.01 17.98
C ARG A 204 -11.37 2.25 18.84
N VAL A 205 -10.55 3.19 18.38
CA VAL A 205 -10.45 4.52 18.99
C VAL A 205 -11.60 5.39 18.46
N THR A 206 -12.35 5.99 19.36
CA THR A 206 -13.52 6.83 19.05
C THR A 206 -13.33 8.28 19.40
N GLY A 207 -12.34 8.60 20.23
CA GLY A 207 -12.06 9.97 20.67
C GLY A 207 -10.57 10.24 20.86
N LEU A 208 -10.20 11.50 20.61
CA LEU A 208 -8.86 12.05 20.90
C LEU A 208 -9.03 13.43 21.51
N THR A 209 -8.55 13.60 22.74
CA THR A 209 -8.40 14.91 23.40
C THR A 209 -6.92 15.26 23.42
N GLU A 210 -6.56 16.35 22.76
CA GLU A 210 -5.20 16.87 22.79
C GLU A 210 -4.89 17.52 24.13
N GLY A 211 -3.67 17.33 24.60
CA GLY A 211 -3.18 17.87 25.87
C GLY A 211 -1.80 17.30 26.23
N GLU A 212 -1.39 17.49 27.44
CA GLU A 212 -0.16 16.94 28.03
C GLU A 212 -0.51 16.09 29.25
N PRO A 213 -0.77 14.78 29.08
CA PRO A 213 -0.72 13.98 27.86
C PRO A 213 -1.97 14.13 26.97
N CYS A 214 -1.88 13.67 25.73
CA CYS A 214 -3.05 13.37 24.89
C CYS A 214 -3.82 12.19 25.50
N VAL A 215 -5.15 12.19 25.36
CA VAL A 215 -6.02 11.10 25.84
C VAL A 215 -6.82 10.53 24.68
N LEU A 216 -6.63 9.24 24.42
CA LEU A 216 -7.42 8.47 23.47
C LEU A 216 -8.49 7.70 24.22
N THR A 217 -9.73 7.73 23.69
CA THR A 217 -10.86 6.94 24.22
C THR A 217 -11.21 5.85 23.24
N THR A 218 -11.36 4.62 23.73
CA THR A 218 -11.77 3.47 22.93
C THR A 218 -13.29 3.27 22.97
N GLU A 219 -13.83 2.54 22.01
CA GLU A 219 -15.25 2.16 21.96
C GLU A 219 -15.68 1.38 23.23
N ALA A 220 -14.77 0.59 23.81
CA ALA A 220 -15.00 -0.14 25.05
C ALA A 220 -14.90 0.75 26.31
N GLY A 221 -14.57 2.03 26.17
CA GLY A 221 -14.47 2.99 27.27
C GLY A 221 -13.09 3.07 27.95
N ALA A 222 -12.10 2.28 27.54
CA ALA A 222 -10.76 2.41 28.10
C ALA A 222 -10.08 3.70 27.60
N GLU A 223 -9.31 4.33 28.49
CA GLU A 223 -8.48 5.50 28.17
C GLU A 223 -7.01 5.09 27.99
N VAL A 224 -6.37 5.63 26.95
CA VAL A 224 -4.92 5.52 26.72
C VAL A 224 -4.32 6.92 26.70
N LYS A 225 -3.30 7.13 27.51
CA LYS A 225 -2.57 8.41 27.64
C LYS A 225 -1.25 8.32 26.88
N ALA A 226 -0.98 9.33 26.06
CA ALA A 226 0.24 9.37 25.24
C ALA A 226 0.85 10.76 25.17
N GLY A 227 2.18 10.85 25.11
CA GLY A 227 2.89 12.11 24.87
C GLY A 227 2.64 12.66 23.47
N ALA A 228 2.50 11.75 22.49
CA ALA A 228 2.13 12.05 21.09
C ALA A 228 1.22 10.96 20.53
N VAL A 229 0.47 11.30 19.48
CA VAL A 229 -0.43 10.38 18.79
C VAL A 229 -0.14 10.40 17.28
N VAL A 230 -0.01 9.21 16.69
CA VAL A 230 0.05 9.04 15.23
C VAL A 230 -1.27 8.45 14.75
N VAL A 231 -1.93 9.14 13.81
CA VAL A 231 -3.20 8.69 13.22
C VAL A 231 -2.91 8.09 11.84
N ALA A 232 -2.89 6.77 11.75
CA ALA A 232 -2.55 5.99 10.56
C ALA A 232 -3.74 5.13 10.08
N THR A 233 -4.93 5.72 10.02
CA THR A 233 -6.21 5.03 9.84
C THR A 233 -6.65 4.92 8.37
N HIS A 234 -5.78 5.23 7.40
CA HIS A 234 -6.05 5.25 5.96
C HIS A 234 -7.05 6.33 5.54
N TYR A 235 -8.13 6.50 6.27
CA TYR A 235 -9.10 7.59 6.13
C TYR A 235 -9.24 8.32 7.46
N PRO A 236 -9.35 9.66 7.47
CA PRO A 236 -9.47 10.44 8.72
C PRO A 236 -10.66 9.98 9.57
N VAL A 237 -10.38 9.46 10.78
CA VAL A 237 -11.43 9.05 11.72
C VAL A 237 -11.83 10.16 12.68
N PHE A 238 -10.96 11.17 12.83
CA PHE A 238 -11.25 12.39 13.56
C PHE A 238 -11.54 13.50 12.55
N ASP A 239 -12.72 14.14 12.67
CA ASP A 239 -13.08 15.26 11.80
C ASP A 239 -12.31 16.53 12.22
N ARG A 240 -11.05 16.59 11.80
CA ARG A 240 -10.16 17.70 12.09
C ARG A 240 -9.60 18.28 10.79
N ALA A 241 -9.54 19.62 10.73
CA ALA A 241 -9.08 20.38 9.57
C ALA A 241 -9.77 19.97 8.25
N LEU A 242 -10.96 19.34 8.31
CA LEU A 242 -11.75 18.90 7.15
C LEU A 242 -10.91 18.06 6.17
N LEU A 243 -10.00 17.22 6.65
CA LEU A 243 -9.12 16.39 5.81
C LEU A 243 -9.89 15.52 4.85
N PHE A 244 -11.07 15.03 5.25
CA PHE A 244 -11.93 14.22 4.39
C PHE A 244 -12.33 14.92 3.09
N THR A 245 -12.36 16.27 3.05
CA THR A 245 -12.69 17.03 1.83
C THR A 245 -11.54 17.07 0.83
N ARG A 246 -10.35 16.65 1.22
CA ARG A 246 -9.15 16.59 0.38
C ARG A 246 -8.86 15.20 -0.15
N LEU A 247 -9.70 14.23 0.19
CA LEU A 247 -9.55 12.82 -0.18
C LEU A 247 -10.74 12.35 -0.99
N SER A 248 -10.44 11.65 -2.08
CA SER A 248 -11.44 11.01 -2.94
C SER A 248 -11.28 9.50 -2.86
N PRO A 249 -12.21 8.77 -2.22
CA PRO A 249 -12.11 7.33 -2.14
C PRO A 249 -12.34 6.69 -3.51
N ARG A 250 -11.49 5.73 -3.85
CA ARG A 250 -11.55 4.94 -5.07
C ARG A 250 -11.38 3.47 -4.74
N ARG A 251 -12.19 2.62 -5.34
CA ARG A 251 -12.01 1.17 -5.30
C ARG A 251 -11.47 0.64 -6.61
N GLU A 252 -10.63 -0.37 -6.52
CA GLU A 252 -10.12 -1.14 -7.63
C GLU A 252 -10.37 -2.63 -7.40
N LEU A 253 -10.65 -3.34 -8.49
CA LEU A 253 -10.82 -4.79 -8.45
C LEU A 253 -9.49 -5.47 -8.73
N VAL A 254 -9.27 -6.58 -8.06
CA VAL A 254 -8.09 -7.41 -8.21
C VAL A 254 -8.52 -8.83 -8.51
N ILE A 255 -7.89 -9.44 -9.51
CA ILE A 255 -7.98 -10.87 -9.80
C ILE A 255 -6.60 -11.50 -9.71
N ALA A 256 -6.54 -12.76 -9.29
CA ALA A 256 -5.30 -13.51 -9.29
C ALA A 256 -5.51 -14.93 -9.81
N ALA A 257 -4.53 -15.40 -10.58
CA ALA A 257 -4.52 -16.72 -11.18
C ALA A 257 -3.11 -17.30 -11.22
N PRO A 258 -2.92 -18.61 -10.95
CA PRO A 258 -1.64 -19.26 -11.18
C PRO A 258 -1.33 -19.33 -12.69
N ILE A 259 -0.09 -18.99 -13.04
CA ILE A 259 0.47 -19.15 -14.38
C ILE A 259 1.81 -19.89 -14.29
N GLU A 260 2.26 -20.50 -15.38
CA GLU A 260 3.57 -21.13 -15.43
C GLU A 260 4.67 -20.08 -15.23
N ALA A 261 5.69 -20.41 -14.44
CA ALA A 261 6.75 -19.47 -14.07
C ALA A 261 7.49 -18.90 -15.30
N GLU A 262 7.67 -19.73 -16.36
CA GLU A 262 8.33 -19.34 -17.60
C GLU A 262 7.52 -18.35 -18.45
N ALA A 263 6.18 -18.31 -18.24
CA ALA A 263 5.28 -17.37 -18.93
C ALA A 263 4.98 -16.12 -18.09
N ALA A 264 5.51 -16.05 -16.88
CA ALA A 264 5.25 -14.98 -15.94
C ALA A 264 6.05 -13.72 -16.31
N PRO A 265 5.42 -12.55 -16.49
CA PRO A 265 6.18 -11.33 -16.74
C PRO A 265 7.03 -10.96 -15.51
N HIS A 266 8.29 -10.59 -15.75
CA HIS A 266 9.16 -10.04 -14.74
C HIS A 266 8.92 -8.53 -14.60
N GLY A 267 8.79 -8.04 -13.39
CA GLY A 267 8.54 -6.64 -13.12
C GLY A 267 7.11 -6.34 -12.66
N MET A 268 6.90 -5.07 -12.36
CA MET A 268 5.65 -4.52 -11.86
C MET A 268 5.15 -3.47 -12.86
N TYR A 269 3.98 -3.65 -13.39
CA TYR A 269 3.44 -2.83 -14.49
C TYR A 269 2.19 -2.09 -14.06
N ILE A 270 2.04 -0.84 -14.54
CA ILE A 270 0.82 -0.05 -14.36
C ILE A 270 0.62 0.88 -15.57
N THR A 271 -0.63 1.07 -15.99
CA THR A 271 -0.95 2.08 -17.00
C THR A 271 -1.33 3.41 -16.32
N PRO A 272 -1.00 4.56 -16.92
CA PRO A 272 -1.50 5.86 -16.47
C PRO A 272 -2.86 6.20 -17.09
N ASP A 273 -3.52 5.24 -17.71
CA ASP A 273 -4.79 5.41 -18.41
C ASP A 273 -5.94 5.59 -17.41
N GLU A 274 -7.04 6.21 -17.86
CA GLU A 274 -8.22 6.43 -17.02
C GLU A 274 -8.77 5.11 -16.47
N ASN A 275 -8.85 4.06 -17.30
CA ASN A 275 -9.12 2.70 -16.83
C ASN A 275 -7.80 1.98 -16.60
N THR A 276 -7.18 2.27 -15.48
CA THR A 276 -5.87 1.73 -15.07
C THR A 276 -5.85 0.20 -15.15
N ARG A 277 -4.74 -0.33 -15.65
CA ARG A 277 -4.39 -1.75 -15.56
C ARG A 277 -3.04 -1.90 -14.87
N SER A 278 -3.00 -2.76 -13.88
CA SER A 278 -1.76 -3.07 -13.20
C SER A 278 -1.52 -4.56 -13.21
N VAL A 279 -0.29 -4.97 -13.44
CA VAL A 279 0.13 -6.38 -13.54
C VAL A 279 1.39 -6.58 -12.72
N ARG A 280 1.41 -7.62 -11.91
CA ARG A 280 2.62 -8.16 -11.29
C ARG A 280 2.45 -9.66 -11.06
N THR A 281 3.52 -10.31 -10.67
CA THR A 281 3.45 -11.70 -10.20
C THR A 281 3.97 -11.84 -8.77
N ALA A 282 3.58 -12.88 -8.07
CA ALA A 282 4.10 -13.26 -6.76
C ALA A 282 4.55 -14.73 -6.77
N PRO A 283 5.44 -15.15 -5.87
CA PRO A 283 5.72 -16.56 -5.66
C PRO A 283 4.44 -17.36 -5.42
N TYR A 284 4.40 -18.56 -5.95
CA TYR A 284 3.29 -19.52 -5.78
C TYR A 284 3.86 -20.92 -5.62
N THR A 285 3.07 -21.96 -5.79
CA THR A 285 3.50 -23.36 -5.62
C THR A 285 3.85 -24.02 -6.95
N ASP A 286 4.67 -25.10 -6.91
CA ASP A 286 4.86 -26.07 -7.99
C ASP A 286 5.31 -25.49 -9.34
N GLY A 287 6.33 -24.63 -9.34
CA GLY A 287 6.87 -24.02 -10.57
C GLY A 287 5.98 -22.96 -11.20
N LYS A 288 4.96 -22.51 -10.47
CA LYS A 288 4.05 -21.45 -10.90
C LYS A 288 4.29 -20.14 -10.16
N ARG A 289 3.85 -19.07 -10.78
CA ARG A 289 3.71 -17.77 -10.14
C ARG A 289 2.24 -17.37 -10.09
N LEU A 290 1.87 -16.58 -9.10
CA LEU A 290 0.54 -15.99 -9.02
C LEU A 290 0.54 -14.68 -9.81
N LEU A 291 -0.15 -14.65 -10.94
CA LEU A 291 -0.40 -13.43 -11.69
C LEU A 291 -1.47 -12.62 -10.96
N VAL A 292 -1.16 -11.38 -10.63
CA VAL A 292 -2.07 -10.44 -9.93
C VAL A 292 -2.35 -9.26 -10.87
N ILE A 293 -3.62 -9.08 -11.21
CA ILE A 293 -4.09 -8.04 -12.13
C ILE A 293 -5.10 -7.15 -11.44
N THR A 294 -4.93 -5.83 -11.59
CA THR A 294 -5.83 -4.80 -11.03
C THR A 294 -6.44 -3.96 -12.12
N GLY A 295 -7.66 -3.50 -11.90
CA GLY A 295 -8.32 -2.56 -12.80
C GLY A 295 -9.77 -2.30 -12.43
N GLU A 296 -10.53 -1.71 -13.39
CA GLU A 296 -11.95 -1.44 -13.24
C GLU A 296 -12.28 -0.61 -11.98
N HIS A 297 -11.53 0.47 -11.75
CA HIS A 297 -11.74 1.33 -10.61
C HIS A 297 -13.12 2.04 -10.65
N PHE A 298 -13.65 2.34 -9.48
CA PHE A 298 -14.93 3.03 -9.32
C PHE A 298 -15.01 3.79 -7.99
N THR A 299 -15.89 4.78 -7.94
CA THR A 299 -16.18 5.51 -6.69
C THR A 299 -17.13 4.69 -5.82
N PRO A 300 -16.80 4.43 -4.54
CA PRO A 300 -17.71 3.72 -3.63
C PRO A 300 -19.10 4.37 -3.56
N GLY A 301 -20.15 3.55 -3.65
CA GLY A 301 -21.54 4.04 -3.59
C GLY A 301 -22.12 4.54 -4.92
N ALA A 302 -21.39 4.48 -6.03
CA ALA A 302 -21.87 4.94 -7.34
C ALA A 302 -22.92 4.01 -7.99
N GLY A 303 -23.38 2.96 -7.32
CA GLY A 303 -24.45 2.08 -7.81
C GLY A 303 -24.09 1.16 -8.97
N GLU A 304 -22.80 0.92 -9.18
CA GLU A 304 -22.30 0.13 -10.32
C GLU A 304 -22.26 -1.37 -10.03
N ASP A 305 -22.49 -2.18 -11.09
CA ASP A 305 -22.39 -3.63 -11.01
C ASP A 305 -20.93 -4.10 -10.90
N VAL A 306 -20.56 -4.53 -9.71
CA VAL A 306 -19.21 -5.01 -9.40
C VAL A 306 -18.90 -6.31 -10.13
N GLU A 307 -19.87 -7.19 -10.32
CA GLU A 307 -19.68 -8.46 -11.04
C GLU A 307 -19.42 -8.22 -12.54
N GLU A 308 -20.13 -7.28 -13.15
CA GLU A 308 -19.87 -6.90 -14.53
C GLU A 308 -18.44 -6.35 -14.71
N ARG A 309 -17.98 -5.54 -13.73
CA ARG A 309 -16.59 -5.03 -13.73
C ARG A 309 -15.58 -6.14 -13.59
N PHE A 310 -15.80 -7.12 -12.68
CA PHE A 310 -14.96 -8.31 -12.62
C PHE A 310 -14.94 -9.06 -13.94
N GLY A 311 -16.09 -9.23 -14.60
CA GLY A 311 -16.19 -9.83 -15.93
C GLY A 311 -15.29 -9.13 -16.96
N ARG A 312 -15.33 -7.80 -17.04
CA ARG A 312 -14.46 -7.01 -17.95
C ARG A 312 -12.97 -7.17 -17.61
N LEU A 313 -12.62 -7.22 -16.33
CA LEU A 313 -11.23 -7.42 -15.91
C LEU A 313 -10.72 -8.83 -16.29
N VAL A 314 -11.54 -9.86 -16.08
CA VAL A 314 -11.24 -11.25 -16.48
C VAL A 314 -11.11 -11.36 -18.01
N GLU A 315 -12.01 -10.76 -18.76
CA GLU A 315 -11.93 -10.73 -20.22
C GLU A 315 -10.65 -10.03 -20.71
N TRP A 316 -10.30 -8.90 -20.11
CA TRP A 316 -9.03 -8.23 -20.41
C TRP A 316 -7.84 -9.15 -20.12
N ALA A 317 -7.81 -9.79 -18.97
CA ALA A 317 -6.75 -10.70 -18.58
C ALA A 317 -6.65 -11.90 -19.55
N GLY A 318 -7.77 -12.51 -19.88
CA GLY A 318 -7.83 -13.64 -20.82
C GLY A 318 -7.31 -13.30 -22.23
N ARG A 319 -7.61 -12.11 -22.72
CA ARG A 319 -7.09 -11.65 -24.02
C ARG A 319 -5.58 -11.46 -24.07
N HIS A 320 -4.94 -11.23 -22.91
CA HIS A 320 -3.51 -10.91 -22.84
C HIS A 320 -2.64 -12.03 -22.29
N PHE A 321 -3.18 -12.84 -21.37
CA PHE A 321 -2.44 -13.87 -20.67
C PHE A 321 -2.98 -15.29 -20.92
N GLY A 322 -3.96 -15.43 -21.83
CA GLY A 322 -4.57 -16.72 -22.15
C GLY A 322 -5.67 -17.12 -21.17
N ASP A 323 -6.06 -18.41 -21.23
CA ASP A 323 -7.12 -18.95 -20.38
C ASP A 323 -6.64 -19.04 -18.93
N LEU A 324 -7.19 -18.18 -18.07
CA LEU A 324 -6.83 -18.06 -16.66
C LEU A 324 -7.89 -18.71 -15.76
N ARG A 325 -7.50 -19.67 -14.96
CA ARG A 325 -8.33 -20.18 -13.88
C ARG A 325 -8.07 -19.31 -12.62
N LEU A 326 -9.01 -18.44 -12.31
CA LEU A 326 -8.89 -17.58 -11.12
C LEU A 326 -8.81 -18.42 -9.84
N SER A 327 -7.87 -18.06 -8.96
CA SER A 327 -7.76 -18.58 -7.60
C SER A 327 -8.31 -17.62 -6.56
N HIS A 328 -8.15 -16.30 -6.80
CA HIS A 328 -8.60 -15.26 -5.88
C HIS A 328 -9.17 -14.08 -6.65
N ARG A 329 -10.10 -13.35 -6.02
CA ARG A 329 -10.53 -12.02 -6.44
C ARG A 329 -10.92 -11.20 -5.21
N TRP A 330 -10.62 -9.91 -5.24
CA TRP A 330 -10.97 -9.00 -4.16
C TRP A 330 -11.07 -7.56 -4.67
N ALA A 331 -11.51 -6.67 -3.79
CA ALA A 331 -11.47 -5.23 -4.04
C ALA A 331 -10.55 -4.56 -3.02
N THR A 332 -9.76 -3.59 -3.47
CA THR A 332 -8.98 -2.69 -2.62
C THR A 332 -9.58 -1.30 -2.66
N GLN A 333 -9.26 -0.47 -1.67
CA GLN A 333 -9.69 0.92 -1.63
C GLN A 333 -8.49 1.82 -1.40
N ASP A 334 -8.35 2.84 -2.24
CA ASP A 334 -7.39 3.92 -2.07
C ASP A 334 -8.13 5.23 -1.81
N ASN A 335 -7.38 6.22 -1.32
CA ASN A 335 -7.86 7.58 -1.15
C ASN A 335 -6.91 8.51 -1.90
N ASP A 336 -7.34 9.00 -3.04
CA ASP A 336 -6.57 9.98 -3.81
C ASP A 336 -6.64 11.33 -3.12
N SER A 337 -5.49 11.93 -2.80
CA SER A 337 -5.42 13.31 -2.34
C SER A 337 -5.61 14.27 -3.52
N THR A 338 -6.05 15.49 -3.24
CA THR A 338 -6.34 16.52 -4.26
C THR A 338 -5.15 16.79 -5.19
N ASP A 339 -3.92 16.74 -4.70
CA ASP A 339 -2.69 16.98 -5.45
C ASP A 339 -1.89 15.70 -5.75
N THR A 340 -2.43 14.54 -5.38
CA THR A 340 -1.82 13.20 -5.53
C THR A 340 -0.55 12.97 -4.69
N VAL A 341 -0.26 13.85 -3.74
CA VAL A 341 0.85 13.69 -2.78
C VAL A 341 0.28 13.23 -1.44
N PRO A 342 0.92 12.27 -0.75
CA PRO A 342 0.49 11.85 0.58
C PRO A 342 0.45 13.01 1.57
N LEU A 343 -0.60 13.07 2.39
CA LEU A 343 -0.71 14.02 3.50
C LEU A 343 -0.01 13.38 4.72
N VAL A 344 1.16 13.90 5.08
CA VAL A 344 1.96 13.42 6.22
C VAL A 344 2.44 14.61 7.03
N GLY A 345 2.28 14.55 8.36
CA GLY A 345 2.77 15.56 9.26
C GLY A 345 1.73 16.03 10.27
N PRO A 346 2.10 16.98 11.16
CA PRO A 346 1.18 17.50 12.17
C PRO A 346 0.02 18.23 11.51
N LEU A 347 -1.17 18.07 12.08
CA LEU A 347 -2.40 18.65 11.53
C LEU A 347 -2.37 20.19 11.53
N HIS A 348 -1.74 20.79 12.53
CA HIS A 348 -1.46 22.22 12.63
C HIS A 348 -0.21 22.45 13.49
N GLN A 349 0.35 23.65 13.45
CA GLN A 349 1.51 23.99 14.27
C GLN A 349 1.17 23.85 15.76
N GLY A 350 1.97 23.08 16.48
CA GLY A 350 1.78 22.76 17.91
C GLY A 350 0.85 21.58 18.18
N SER A 351 0.29 20.94 17.14
CA SER A 351 -0.41 19.66 17.28
C SER A 351 0.54 18.57 17.77
N ARG A 352 0.06 17.75 18.70
CA ARG A 352 0.77 16.55 19.19
C ARG A 352 0.28 15.26 18.53
N HIS A 353 -0.45 15.38 17.45
CA HIS A 353 -0.82 14.25 16.61
C HIS A 353 -0.48 14.51 15.13
N ALA A 354 -0.18 13.45 14.42
CA ALA A 354 0.14 13.42 13.00
C ALA A 354 -0.48 12.19 12.32
#